data_b7515a4d904f825cba42c439664b512a
#
_entry.id   b7515a4d904f825cba42c439664b512a
#
_cell.length_a   1.000
_cell.length_b   1.000
_cell.length_c   1.000
_cell.angle_alpha   90.00
_cell.angle_beta   90.00
_cell.angle_gamma   90.00
#
_symmetry.space_group_name_H-M   'P 1'
#
loop_
_entity.id
_entity.type
_entity.pdbx_description
1 polymer ?
#
loop_
_entity_poly.entity_id
_entity_poly.type
_entity_poly.pdbx_seq_one_letter_code
_entity_poly.pdbx_strand_id
1 'polypeptide(L)'
;MRAARAGIKGEYMRTENDRFNDWVVYQIYPRSFCDSNGDGIGDLNGIRQKIPHLRDLGVNAVWISPCYKSPNYDNGYDIADYRDIMDEFGTLDDWKRLAAELHANGIRLVMDLVVNHTSSEHRWFREARQSRDNPYHDYYIWADKPRNDWHSIFGGSAWEYNPATNEYYLHSFAVQQPDLNWENPAVRRECCDIVDFWTDLGVDGFRCDALDFIAKDFDRGLMLSGPHLHEYIRDLFGREKVRHLFTVGECQSDEQTICDICGKTRDELKSVFQFEHIRLGRSDKYTPAPYTGDEIRNVLVKWQDFTAAHDLNYILFTDNHDQPYYISRLGNDRALRYECATAYAAMFYLLRGIPFLYEGQEFGSANSHYDDIAAFNDIESVNYYHANEGKKPHDLLIREINYGSRDNTRRPMAWTDDPAHHFGFTTGEPWLPMPSRAAEINLARDLASEKSVYRFYREVLRLRASSDAVKDGAFRDLTRTPGSFVYSRTLGDEEIIVAVAFEKPVSGILPADLTAAYRPVLMNLPTETPFSDAFSPFEVRVYRKNAAQ
;
A
#
# COMPACT_ATOMS: atom_id res chain seq x y z
N MET A 1 24.95 48.20 -13.77
CA MET A 1 24.15 47.70 -14.90
C MET A 1 23.05 46.83 -14.37
N ARG A 2 21.80 47.32 -14.42
CA ARG A 2 20.61 46.59 -13.99
C ARG A 2 20.16 45.69 -15.16
N ALA A 3 20.20 44.38 -15.01
CA ALA A 3 19.57 43.47 -15.94
C ALA A 3 18.13 43.20 -15.47
N ALA A 4 17.21 43.40 -16.40
CA ALA A 4 15.78 43.31 -16.23
C ALA A 4 15.33 41.86 -15.88
N ARG A 5 14.46 41.76 -14.87
CA ARG A 5 13.62 40.56 -14.64
C ARG A 5 12.50 40.60 -15.67
N ALA A 6 12.64 39.78 -16.72
CA ALA A 6 11.50 39.41 -17.55
C ALA A 6 10.68 38.36 -16.79
N GLY A 7 9.47 38.74 -16.40
CA GLY A 7 8.46 37.82 -15.87
C GLY A 7 7.99 36.89 -16.98
N ILE A 8 8.37 35.64 -16.91
CA ILE A 8 7.75 34.59 -17.71
C ILE A 8 6.53 34.11 -16.92
N LYS A 9 5.33 34.48 -17.36
CA LYS A 9 4.12 33.71 -17.10
C LYS A 9 4.26 32.40 -17.91
N GLY A 10 5.01 31.44 -17.38
CA GLY A 10 5.03 30.10 -17.92
C GLY A 10 3.75 29.41 -17.54
N GLU A 11 2.95 28.99 -18.51
CA GLU A 11 2.00 27.92 -18.30
C GLU A 11 2.77 26.73 -17.70
N TYR A 12 2.39 26.31 -16.49
CA TYR A 12 2.96 25.11 -15.85
C TYR A 12 2.55 23.91 -16.71
N MET A 13 3.46 23.43 -17.55
CA MET A 13 3.22 22.19 -18.30
C MET A 13 3.49 21.01 -17.36
N ARG A 14 2.44 20.28 -17.01
CA ARG A 14 2.55 19.02 -16.26
C ARG A 14 3.50 18.07 -16.96
N THR A 15 4.40 17.46 -16.21
CA THR A 15 5.25 16.37 -16.71
C THR A 15 4.43 15.09 -16.85
N GLU A 16 4.95 14.06 -17.52
CA GLU A 16 4.28 12.75 -17.56
C GLU A 16 4.09 12.14 -16.16
N ASN A 17 5.02 12.40 -15.24
CA ASN A 17 4.92 11.95 -13.85
C ASN A 17 3.81 12.69 -13.08
N ASP A 18 3.59 13.98 -13.37
CA ASP A 18 2.57 14.77 -12.69
C ASP A 18 1.15 14.29 -12.98
N ARG A 19 0.90 13.66 -14.13
CA ARG A 19 -0.44 13.15 -14.48
C ARG A 19 -0.95 12.08 -13.51
N PHE A 20 -0.07 11.34 -12.83
CA PHE A 20 -0.46 10.34 -11.84
C PHE A 20 -0.79 10.94 -10.46
N ASN A 21 -0.45 12.20 -10.20
CA ASN A 21 -0.85 12.91 -8.99
C ASN A 21 -2.37 13.15 -8.89
N ASP A 22 -3.09 13.00 -10.02
CA ASP A 22 -4.56 13.01 -10.05
C ASP A 22 -5.19 11.69 -9.59
N TRP A 23 -4.38 10.62 -9.43
CA TRP A 23 -4.90 9.34 -9.00
C TRP A 23 -5.12 9.31 -7.49
N VAL A 24 -6.19 8.65 -7.11
CA VAL A 24 -6.50 8.22 -5.74
C VAL A 24 -6.81 6.74 -5.85
N VAL A 25 -5.88 5.92 -5.39
CA VAL A 25 -5.94 4.46 -5.51
C VAL A 25 -6.54 3.88 -4.24
N TYR A 26 -7.48 2.96 -4.38
CA TYR A 26 -8.03 2.18 -3.28
C TYR A 26 -7.57 0.74 -3.42
N GLN A 27 -6.83 0.24 -2.45
CA GLN A 27 -6.40 -1.15 -2.43
C GLN A 27 -7.53 -2.03 -1.92
N ILE A 28 -7.84 -3.05 -2.70
CA ILE A 28 -8.81 -4.10 -2.38
C ILE A 28 -8.06 -5.42 -2.14
N TYR A 29 -8.31 -6.04 -1.00
CA TYR A 29 -7.92 -7.41 -0.70
C TYR A 29 -9.10 -8.33 -1.03
N PRO A 30 -9.14 -8.97 -2.22
CA PRO A 30 -10.38 -9.53 -2.78
C PRO A 30 -11.10 -10.47 -1.82
N ARG A 31 -10.35 -11.35 -1.17
CA ARG A 31 -10.84 -12.37 -0.24
C ARG A 31 -11.64 -11.81 0.93
N SER A 32 -11.38 -10.55 1.32
CA SER A 32 -11.96 -9.91 2.50
C SER A 32 -12.89 -8.72 2.19
N PHE A 33 -13.02 -8.33 0.93
CA PHE A 33 -13.75 -7.12 0.58
C PHE A 33 -15.27 -7.31 0.64
N CYS A 34 -15.82 -8.22 -0.16
CA CYS A 34 -17.26 -8.51 -0.18
C CYS A 34 -17.50 -9.86 -0.86
N ASP A 35 -18.20 -10.74 -0.20
CA ASP A 35 -18.65 -12.03 -0.73
C ASP A 35 -20.02 -11.85 -1.39
N SER A 36 -20.13 -12.21 -2.67
CA SER A 36 -21.38 -12.09 -3.44
C SER A 36 -22.16 -13.39 -3.56
N ASN A 37 -21.53 -14.53 -3.27
CA ASN A 37 -22.09 -15.86 -3.51
C ASN A 37 -22.41 -16.62 -2.20
N GLY A 38 -21.93 -16.16 -1.05
CA GLY A 38 -22.20 -16.73 0.28
C GLY A 38 -21.31 -17.89 0.67
N ASP A 39 -20.12 -18.04 0.05
CA ASP A 39 -19.16 -19.09 0.39
C ASP A 39 -18.18 -18.70 1.51
N GLY A 40 -18.26 -17.46 1.99
CA GLY A 40 -17.41 -16.93 3.05
C GLY A 40 -16.14 -16.25 2.55
N ILE A 41 -15.95 -16.16 1.24
CA ILE A 41 -14.77 -15.58 0.58
C ILE A 41 -15.23 -14.43 -0.33
N GLY A 42 -14.63 -13.27 -0.20
CA GLY A 42 -14.89 -12.14 -1.09
C GLY A 42 -14.47 -12.46 -2.53
N ASP A 43 -15.17 -11.85 -3.50
CA ASP A 43 -15.02 -12.19 -4.91
C ASP A 43 -15.12 -10.96 -5.84
N LEU A 44 -14.84 -11.15 -7.15
CA LEU A 44 -14.87 -10.09 -8.16
C LEU A 44 -16.27 -9.48 -8.33
N ASN A 45 -17.33 -10.26 -8.17
CA ASN A 45 -18.70 -9.76 -8.24
C ASN A 45 -19.06 -8.95 -6.99
N GLY A 46 -18.52 -9.32 -5.82
CA GLY A 46 -18.62 -8.53 -4.59
C GLY A 46 -17.92 -7.15 -4.75
N ILE A 47 -16.75 -7.11 -5.40
CA ILE A 47 -16.10 -5.83 -5.74
C ILE A 47 -17.01 -4.99 -6.66
N ARG A 48 -17.64 -5.58 -7.68
CA ARG A 48 -18.57 -4.90 -8.58
C ARG A 48 -19.75 -4.27 -7.83
N GLN A 49 -20.31 -4.98 -6.84
CA GLN A 49 -21.40 -4.44 -6.02
C GLN A 49 -20.99 -3.19 -5.22
N LYS A 50 -19.72 -3.01 -4.94
CA LYS A 50 -19.18 -1.89 -4.14
C LYS A 50 -18.60 -0.74 -4.98
N ILE A 51 -18.67 -0.79 -6.31
CA ILE A 51 -18.26 0.34 -7.18
C ILE A 51 -18.94 1.67 -6.80
N PRO A 52 -20.24 1.71 -6.43
CA PRO A 52 -20.87 2.96 -5.97
C PRO A 52 -20.20 3.55 -4.71
N HIS A 53 -19.75 2.73 -3.77
CA HIS A 53 -19.02 3.16 -2.57
C HIS A 53 -17.67 3.80 -2.95
N LEU A 54 -16.89 3.14 -3.81
CA LEU A 54 -15.60 3.64 -4.27
C LEU A 54 -15.75 5.01 -4.96
N ARG A 55 -16.76 5.14 -5.81
CA ARG A 55 -17.05 6.40 -6.52
C ARG A 55 -17.51 7.51 -5.57
N ASP A 56 -18.37 7.23 -4.59
CA ASP A 56 -18.82 8.24 -3.61
C ASP A 56 -17.66 8.71 -2.73
N LEU A 57 -16.74 7.82 -2.38
CA LEU A 57 -15.53 8.18 -1.63
C LEU A 57 -14.62 9.14 -2.41
N GLY A 58 -14.66 9.10 -3.74
CA GLY A 58 -13.81 9.92 -4.62
C GLY A 58 -12.58 9.20 -5.13
N VAL A 59 -12.60 7.86 -5.12
CA VAL A 59 -11.57 7.00 -5.70
C VAL A 59 -11.68 6.99 -7.22
N ASN A 60 -10.57 7.03 -7.93
CA ASN A 60 -10.50 6.98 -9.39
C ASN A 60 -9.54 5.91 -9.93
N ALA A 61 -8.97 5.09 -9.04
CA ALA A 61 -8.26 3.88 -9.38
C ALA A 61 -8.43 2.84 -8.27
N VAL A 62 -8.45 1.56 -8.60
CA VAL A 62 -8.39 0.46 -7.64
C VAL A 62 -7.14 -0.38 -7.89
N TRP A 63 -6.48 -0.81 -6.82
CA TRP A 63 -5.47 -1.85 -6.86
C TRP A 63 -6.05 -3.11 -6.23
N ILE A 64 -6.12 -4.18 -7.02
CA ILE A 64 -6.58 -5.50 -6.56
C ILE A 64 -5.34 -6.33 -6.21
N SER A 65 -5.23 -6.76 -4.95
CA SER A 65 -4.22 -7.74 -4.51
C SER A 65 -4.38 -9.06 -5.28
N PRO A 66 -3.39 -9.97 -5.33
CA PRO A 66 -3.36 -11.06 -6.28
C PRO A 66 -4.67 -11.86 -6.32
N CYS A 67 -5.23 -12.00 -7.51
CA CYS A 67 -6.45 -12.78 -7.77
C CYS A 67 -6.24 -13.90 -8.79
N TYR A 68 -4.98 -14.19 -9.14
CA TYR A 68 -4.58 -15.32 -9.98
C TYR A 68 -4.87 -16.67 -9.31
N LYS A 69 -4.89 -17.76 -10.08
CA LYS A 69 -4.91 -19.10 -9.47
C LYS A 69 -3.75 -19.32 -8.53
N SER A 70 -4.07 -19.66 -7.29
CA SER A 70 -3.10 -19.89 -6.22
C SER A 70 -3.61 -20.97 -5.28
N PRO A 71 -2.75 -21.83 -4.74
CA PRO A 71 -3.11 -22.73 -3.63
C PRO A 71 -3.18 -22.03 -2.28
N ASN A 72 -2.91 -20.70 -2.21
CA ASN A 72 -3.01 -19.86 -1.02
C ASN A 72 -2.02 -20.20 0.12
N TYR A 73 -0.83 -20.69 -0.17
CA TYR A 73 0.22 -20.83 0.85
C TYR A 73 0.63 -19.48 1.44
N ASP A 74 0.61 -18.42 0.61
CA ASP A 74 0.81 -17.02 1.02
C ASP A 74 -0.33 -16.13 0.47
N ASN A 75 -1.58 -16.61 0.66
CA ASN A 75 -2.80 -15.84 0.41
C ASN A 75 -2.83 -15.14 -0.96
N GLY A 76 -2.49 -15.87 -2.04
CA GLY A 76 -2.55 -15.40 -3.41
C GLY A 76 -1.20 -14.99 -3.99
N TYR A 77 -0.18 -14.72 -3.17
CA TYR A 77 1.16 -14.36 -3.64
C TYR A 77 1.97 -15.56 -4.14
N ASP A 78 1.51 -16.79 -3.95
CA ASP A 78 2.05 -18.02 -4.53
C ASP A 78 1.22 -18.41 -5.76
N ILE A 79 1.61 -17.92 -6.94
CA ILE A 79 0.81 -18.02 -8.17
C ILE A 79 1.04 -19.34 -8.88
N ALA A 80 -0.04 -20.12 -9.11
CA ALA A 80 -0.02 -21.39 -9.84
C ALA A 80 -0.36 -21.24 -11.33
N ASP A 81 -1.12 -20.23 -11.72
CA ASP A 81 -1.38 -19.85 -13.11
C ASP A 81 -1.59 -18.34 -13.24
N TYR A 82 -0.72 -17.69 -14.01
CA TYR A 82 -0.76 -16.23 -14.23
C TYR A 82 -1.84 -15.78 -15.21
N ARG A 83 -2.48 -16.68 -15.94
CA ARG A 83 -3.42 -16.34 -17.03
C ARG A 83 -4.85 -16.75 -16.71
N ASP A 84 -5.13 -17.07 -15.45
CA ASP A 84 -6.48 -17.40 -14.99
C ASP A 84 -6.76 -16.81 -13.60
N ILE A 85 -8.03 -16.67 -13.28
CA ILE A 85 -8.53 -16.19 -11.99
C ILE A 85 -8.71 -17.36 -11.03
N MET A 86 -8.45 -17.14 -9.75
CA MET A 86 -8.72 -18.10 -8.68
C MET A 86 -10.22 -18.45 -8.66
N ASP A 87 -10.54 -19.74 -8.60
CA ASP A 87 -11.92 -20.23 -8.74
C ASP A 87 -12.87 -19.62 -7.70
N GLU A 88 -12.38 -19.37 -6.48
CA GLU A 88 -13.12 -18.71 -5.39
C GLU A 88 -13.47 -17.24 -5.72
N PHE A 89 -12.67 -16.56 -6.53
CA PHE A 89 -12.91 -15.15 -6.90
C PHE A 89 -13.77 -15.00 -8.16
N GLY A 90 -13.95 -16.07 -8.92
CA GLY A 90 -14.73 -16.07 -10.15
C GLY A 90 -13.95 -16.53 -11.38
N THR A 91 -14.24 -15.94 -12.52
CA THR A 91 -13.71 -16.33 -13.83
C THR A 91 -13.07 -15.14 -14.55
N LEU A 92 -12.34 -15.44 -15.66
CA LEU A 92 -11.85 -14.39 -16.56
C LEU A 92 -12.97 -13.53 -17.15
N ASP A 93 -14.19 -14.07 -17.29
CA ASP A 93 -15.33 -13.27 -17.75
C ASP A 93 -15.87 -12.37 -16.64
N ASP A 94 -15.78 -12.76 -15.36
CA ASP A 94 -16.05 -11.88 -14.23
C ASP A 94 -15.03 -10.75 -14.16
N TRP A 95 -13.74 -11.05 -14.39
CA TRP A 95 -12.69 -10.03 -14.49
C TRP A 95 -12.98 -9.01 -15.58
N LYS A 96 -13.29 -9.45 -16.82
CA LYS A 96 -13.62 -8.55 -17.93
C LYS A 96 -14.83 -7.66 -17.62
N ARG A 97 -15.85 -8.23 -16.95
CA ARG A 97 -17.02 -7.45 -16.49
C ARG A 97 -16.63 -6.42 -15.45
N LEU A 98 -15.81 -6.81 -14.46
CA LEU A 98 -15.32 -5.88 -13.44
C LEU A 98 -14.53 -4.73 -14.08
N ALA A 99 -13.55 -5.03 -14.95
CA ALA A 99 -12.75 -4.03 -15.64
C ALA A 99 -13.64 -3.06 -16.45
N ALA A 100 -14.59 -3.59 -17.23
CA ALA A 100 -15.52 -2.75 -18.01
C ALA A 100 -16.39 -1.85 -17.13
N GLU A 101 -16.89 -2.34 -15.99
CA GLU A 101 -17.73 -1.56 -15.08
C GLU A 101 -16.92 -0.51 -14.31
N LEU A 102 -15.70 -0.82 -13.90
CA LEU A 102 -14.78 0.17 -13.30
C LEU A 102 -14.52 1.31 -14.29
N HIS A 103 -14.14 0.99 -15.52
CA HIS A 103 -13.89 1.98 -16.57
C HIS A 103 -15.14 2.81 -16.90
N ALA A 104 -16.32 2.19 -16.98
CA ALA A 104 -17.58 2.91 -17.18
C ALA A 104 -17.90 3.90 -16.05
N ASN A 105 -17.34 3.69 -14.86
CA ASN A 105 -17.45 4.59 -13.71
C ASN A 105 -16.25 5.54 -13.54
N GLY A 106 -15.32 5.59 -14.50
CA GLY A 106 -14.12 6.43 -14.45
C GLY A 106 -13.06 5.96 -13.46
N ILE A 107 -13.09 4.70 -13.06
CA ILE A 107 -12.14 4.08 -12.13
C ILE A 107 -11.19 3.19 -12.93
N ARG A 108 -9.89 3.42 -12.76
CA ARG A 108 -8.82 2.65 -13.39
C ARG A 108 -8.53 1.38 -12.59
N LEU A 109 -7.93 0.40 -13.24
CA LEU A 109 -7.63 -0.92 -12.66
C LEU A 109 -6.13 -1.17 -12.61
N VAL A 110 -5.59 -1.30 -11.41
CA VAL A 110 -4.21 -1.70 -11.13
C VAL A 110 -4.21 -3.13 -10.61
N MET A 111 -3.40 -3.98 -11.22
CA MET A 111 -3.26 -5.38 -10.84
C MET A 111 -1.93 -5.62 -10.11
N ASP A 112 -1.90 -6.55 -9.18
CA ASP A 112 -0.65 -7.00 -8.56
C ASP A 112 0.15 -7.86 -9.53
N LEU A 113 1.45 -7.65 -9.67
CA LEU A 113 2.35 -8.41 -10.53
C LEU A 113 3.45 -9.06 -9.69
N VAL A 114 3.33 -10.35 -9.48
CA VAL A 114 4.26 -11.16 -8.67
C VAL A 114 5.17 -11.94 -9.60
N VAL A 115 6.39 -11.47 -9.81
CA VAL A 115 7.32 -12.05 -10.81
C VAL A 115 8.69 -12.40 -10.22
N ASN A 116 8.88 -12.26 -8.90
CA ASN A 116 10.08 -12.79 -8.25
C ASN A 116 10.03 -14.32 -8.15
N HIS A 117 8.86 -14.90 -7.93
CA HIS A 117 8.66 -16.32 -7.65
C HIS A 117 7.32 -16.81 -8.23
N THR A 118 7.13 -18.13 -8.25
CA THR A 118 5.82 -18.75 -8.52
C THR A 118 5.39 -19.57 -7.32
N SER A 119 4.17 -20.13 -7.37
CA SER A 119 3.83 -21.25 -6.48
C SER A 119 4.65 -22.48 -6.81
N SER A 120 4.92 -23.34 -5.82
CA SER A 120 5.42 -24.70 -6.02
C SER A 120 4.45 -25.56 -6.85
N GLU A 121 3.17 -25.17 -6.95
CA GLU A 121 2.15 -25.81 -7.78
C GLU A 121 2.10 -25.25 -9.21
N HIS A 122 2.86 -24.20 -9.53
CA HIS A 122 2.96 -23.70 -10.89
C HIS A 122 3.51 -24.79 -11.83
N ARG A 123 2.94 -24.91 -13.03
CA ARG A 123 3.37 -25.92 -14.01
C ARG A 123 4.88 -25.92 -14.23
N TRP A 124 5.49 -24.75 -14.35
CA TRP A 124 6.93 -24.65 -14.59
C TRP A 124 7.74 -25.30 -13.46
N PHE A 125 7.39 -25.04 -12.18
CA PHE A 125 8.13 -25.64 -11.06
C PHE A 125 7.83 -27.13 -10.89
N ARG A 126 6.58 -27.54 -11.05
CA ARG A 126 6.21 -28.97 -10.98
C ARG A 126 6.97 -29.81 -11.99
N GLU A 127 7.22 -29.30 -13.18
CA GLU A 127 8.04 -29.94 -14.20
C GLU A 127 9.55 -29.78 -13.91
N ALA A 128 10.02 -28.58 -13.56
CA ALA A 128 11.42 -28.29 -13.27
C ALA A 128 12.02 -29.17 -12.17
N ARG A 129 11.25 -29.41 -11.10
CA ARG A 129 11.72 -30.19 -9.95
C ARG A 129 11.84 -31.69 -10.18
N GLN A 130 11.39 -32.21 -11.34
CA GLN A 130 11.41 -33.66 -11.63
C GLN A 130 12.74 -34.10 -12.23
N SER A 131 13.40 -33.27 -13.04
CA SER A 131 14.63 -33.61 -13.73
C SER A 131 15.45 -32.36 -14.10
N ARG A 132 16.78 -32.47 -14.01
CA ARG A 132 17.71 -31.47 -14.48
C ARG A 132 17.65 -31.19 -15.99
N ASP A 133 17.20 -32.19 -16.77
CA ASP A 133 17.05 -32.09 -18.24
C ASP A 133 15.69 -31.51 -18.65
N ASN A 134 14.81 -31.15 -17.71
CA ASN A 134 13.52 -30.58 -18.04
C ASN A 134 13.69 -29.15 -18.61
N PRO A 135 12.94 -28.78 -19.68
CA PRO A 135 13.04 -27.42 -20.27
C PRO A 135 12.75 -26.27 -19.31
N TYR A 136 12.00 -26.51 -18.23
CA TYR A 136 11.70 -25.51 -17.20
C TYR A 136 12.70 -25.53 -16.04
N HIS A 137 13.71 -26.43 -16.02
CA HIS A 137 14.63 -26.50 -14.90
C HIS A 137 15.31 -25.15 -14.67
N ASP A 138 15.90 -24.57 -15.69
CA ASP A 138 16.58 -23.28 -15.62
C ASP A 138 15.65 -22.06 -15.44
N TYR A 139 14.33 -22.28 -15.31
CA TYR A 139 13.39 -21.21 -14.92
C TYR A 139 13.54 -20.83 -13.46
N TYR A 140 14.17 -21.69 -12.65
CA TYR A 140 14.37 -21.50 -11.22
C TYR A 140 15.85 -21.52 -10.86
N ILE A 141 16.18 -21.07 -9.65
CA ILE A 141 17.55 -20.98 -9.18
C ILE A 141 17.88 -22.24 -8.37
N TRP A 142 18.76 -23.07 -8.93
CA TRP A 142 19.18 -24.35 -8.33
C TRP A 142 20.65 -24.34 -7.93
N ALA A 143 21.03 -25.21 -6.99
CA ALA A 143 22.41 -25.48 -6.58
C ALA A 143 22.55 -26.88 -5.99
N ASP A 144 23.73 -27.53 -6.19
CA ASP A 144 24.04 -28.83 -5.59
C ASP A 144 24.13 -28.76 -4.06
N LYS A 145 24.38 -27.58 -3.50
CA LYS A 145 24.35 -27.23 -2.08
C LYS A 145 23.97 -25.76 -1.93
N PRO A 146 23.45 -25.33 -0.77
CA PRO A 146 23.24 -23.90 -0.52
C PRO A 146 24.46 -23.08 -0.87
N ARG A 147 24.29 -22.04 -1.72
CA ARG A 147 25.39 -21.18 -2.18
C ARG A 147 25.88 -20.24 -1.08
N ASN A 148 25.00 -19.93 -0.12
CA ASN A 148 25.21 -19.02 0.98
C ASN A 148 24.26 -19.35 2.14
N ASP A 149 24.32 -18.54 3.20
CA ASP A 149 23.48 -18.64 4.40
C ASP A 149 22.28 -17.68 4.40
N TRP A 150 21.76 -17.34 3.21
CA TRP A 150 20.58 -16.48 3.13
C TRP A 150 19.39 -17.09 3.87
N HIS A 151 18.67 -16.19 4.53
CA HIS A 151 17.43 -16.52 5.22
C HIS A 151 16.22 -16.07 4.39
N SER A 152 15.17 -16.88 4.45
CA SER A 152 13.85 -16.49 3.93
C SER A 152 13.29 -15.30 4.73
N ILE A 153 12.55 -14.44 4.07
CA ILE A 153 11.82 -13.33 4.70
C ILE A 153 10.85 -13.85 5.77
N PHE A 154 10.27 -15.04 5.56
CA PHE A 154 9.36 -15.68 6.51
C PHE A 154 10.06 -16.61 7.53
N GLY A 155 11.38 -16.51 7.60
CA GLY A 155 12.20 -17.26 8.55
C GLY A 155 12.76 -18.57 7.99
N GLY A 156 13.82 -19.07 8.62
CA GLY A 156 14.53 -20.26 8.19
C GLY A 156 15.52 -20.03 7.04
N SER A 157 16.05 -21.13 6.48
CA SER A 157 16.94 -21.09 5.30
C SER A 157 16.16 -20.62 4.06
N ALA A 158 16.82 -19.89 3.17
CA ALA A 158 16.28 -19.58 1.84
C ALA A 158 16.51 -20.70 0.82
N TRP A 159 17.11 -21.81 1.21
CA TRP A 159 17.41 -22.96 0.34
C TRP A 159 16.68 -24.21 0.84
N GLU A 160 15.89 -24.84 -0.05
CA GLU A 160 15.13 -26.05 0.23
C GLU A 160 15.60 -27.20 -0.65
N TYR A 161 15.77 -28.39 -0.05
CA TYR A 161 16.27 -29.57 -0.74
C TYR A 161 15.19 -30.27 -1.58
N ASN A 162 15.50 -30.53 -2.86
CA ASN A 162 14.69 -31.31 -3.77
C ASN A 162 15.29 -32.71 -4.00
N PRO A 163 14.70 -33.79 -3.44
CA PRO A 163 15.26 -35.14 -3.54
C PRO A 163 15.23 -35.71 -4.98
N ALA A 164 14.34 -35.23 -5.85
CA ALA A 164 14.20 -35.76 -7.20
C ALA A 164 15.39 -35.46 -8.11
N THR A 165 16.00 -34.27 -7.94
CA THR A 165 17.18 -33.85 -8.71
C THR A 165 18.47 -33.86 -7.88
N ASN A 166 18.36 -34.13 -6.56
CA ASN A 166 19.46 -34.01 -5.59
C ASN A 166 20.10 -32.61 -5.63
N GLU A 167 19.26 -31.56 -5.58
CA GLU A 167 19.63 -30.16 -5.58
C GLU A 167 18.84 -29.37 -4.54
N TYR A 168 19.25 -28.14 -4.29
CA TYR A 168 18.52 -27.16 -3.53
C TYR A 168 17.98 -26.09 -4.47
N TYR A 169 16.76 -25.64 -4.24
CA TYR A 169 16.22 -24.45 -4.91
C TYR A 169 16.16 -23.25 -3.95
N LEU A 170 16.27 -22.05 -4.52
CA LEU A 170 16.14 -20.81 -3.76
C LEU A 170 14.67 -20.43 -3.60
N HIS A 171 14.31 -19.95 -2.40
CA HIS A 171 13.03 -19.30 -2.11
C HIS A 171 13.27 -18.10 -1.17
N SER A 172 13.05 -16.90 -1.66
CA SER A 172 13.20 -15.68 -0.84
C SER A 172 12.10 -15.53 0.20
N PHE A 173 10.95 -16.18 -0.02
CA PHE A 173 9.75 -16.17 0.84
C PHE A 173 9.45 -17.59 1.33
N ALA A 174 8.20 -18.05 1.28
CA ALA A 174 7.86 -19.40 1.73
C ALA A 174 8.55 -20.49 0.89
N VAL A 175 8.76 -21.66 1.49
CA VAL A 175 9.26 -22.87 0.78
C VAL A 175 8.44 -23.16 -0.48
N GLN A 176 7.15 -22.85 -0.45
CA GLN A 176 6.23 -23.03 -1.57
C GLN A 176 6.31 -21.91 -2.63
N GLN A 177 7.24 -20.96 -2.49
CA GLN A 177 7.44 -19.84 -3.40
C GLN A 177 8.84 -19.88 -4.02
N PRO A 178 9.15 -20.85 -4.93
CA PRO A 178 10.47 -20.95 -5.57
C PRO A 178 10.76 -19.73 -6.44
N ASP A 179 11.95 -19.16 -6.29
CA ASP A 179 12.40 -17.95 -6.98
C ASP A 179 12.71 -18.22 -8.46
N LEU A 180 12.19 -17.37 -9.33
CA LEU A 180 12.45 -17.39 -10.77
C LEU A 180 13.88 -16.93 -11.08
N ASN A 181 14.49 -17.57 -12.07
CA ASN A 181 15.80 -17.24 -12.59
C ASN A 181 15.70 -16.14 -13.66
N TRP A 182 15.82 -14.89 -13.27
CA TRP A 182 15.75 -13.76 -14.19
C TRP A 182 16.95 -13.60 -15.12
N GLU A 183 18.05 -14.32 -14.87
CA GLU A 183 19.14 -14.42 -15.83
C GLU A 183 18.71 -15.19 -17.09
N ASN A 184 17.71 -16.07 -16.97
CA ASN A 184 17.15 -16.81 -18.09
C ASN A 184 16.25 -15.91 -18.96
N PRO A 185 16.60 -15.65 -20.24
CA PRO A 185 15.77 -14.81 -21.10
C PRO A 185 14.40 -15.41 -21.42
N ALA A 186 14.19 -16.72 -21.23
CA ALA A 186 12.88 -17.34 -21.41
C ALA A 186 11.93 -16.90 -20.26
N VAL A 187 12.41 -16.84 -19.03
CA VAL A 187 11.64 -16.32 -17.88
C VAL A 187 11.25 -14.86 -18.12
N ARG A 188 12.19 -14.03 -18.57
CA ARG A 188 11.91 -12.59 -18.88
C ARG A 188 10.82 -12.46 -19.94
N ARG A 189 10.84 -13.28 -20.99
CA ARG A 189 9.78 -13.26 -22.02
C ARG A 189 8.43 -13.68 -21.47
N GLU A 190 8.35 -14.75 -20.67
CA GLU A 190 7.09 -15.17 -20.05
C GLU A 190 6.51 -14.06 -19.15
N CYS A 191 7.37 -13.39 -18.36
CA CYS A 191 6.91 -12.25 -17.53
C CYS A 191 6.38 -11.09 -18.38
N CYS A 192 7.04 -10.79 -19.52
CA CYS A 192 6.54 -9.80 -20.48
C CYS A 192 5.18 -10.18 -21.08
N ASP A 193 5.02 -11.46 -21.44
CA ASP A 193 3.77 -11.98 -22.01
C ASP A 193 2.62 -11.99 -20.98
N ILE A 194 2.93 -12.17 -19.69
CA ILE A 194 1.96 -12.00 -18.59
C ILE A 194 1.47 -10.54 -18.52
N VAL A 195 2.40 -9.60 -18.53
CA VAL A 195 2.06 -8.16 -18.52
C VAL A 195 1.18 -7.81 -19.73
N ASP A 196 1.55 -8.30 -20.93
CA ASP A 196 0.80 -8.06 -22.16
C ASP A 196 -0.60 -8.67 -22.11
N PHE A 197 -0.76 -9.88 -21.59
CA PHE A 197 -2.04 -10.57 -21.45
C PHE A 197 -3.03 -9.76 -20.60
N TRP A 198 -2.60 -9.28 -19.42
CA TRP A 198 -3.48 -8.52 -18.54
C TRP A 198 -3.75 -7.10 -19.04
N THR A 199 -2.78 -6.49 -19.74
CA THR A 199 -2.99 -5.22 -20.42
C THR A 199 -4.08 -5.33 -21.49
N ASP A 200 -4.09 -6.41 -22.27
CA ASP A 200 -5.13 -6.70 -23.26
C ASP A 200 -6.51 -6.96 -22.61
N LEU A 201 -6.53 -7.34 -21.34
CA LEU A 201 -7.76 -7.52 -20.55
C LEU A 201 -8.17 -6.28 -19.74
N GLY A 202 -7.59 -5.12 -20.03
CA GLY A 202 -8.03 -3.83 -19.51
C GLY A 202 -7.35 -3.36 -18.23
N VAL A 203 -6.17 -3.88 -17.90
CA VAL A 203 -5.36 -3.38 -16.78
C VAL A 203 -4.71 -2.04 -17.18
N ASP A 204 -4.87 -1.02 -16.35
CA ASP A 204 -4.30 0.34 -16.53
C ASP A 204 -2.93 0.52 -15.86
N GLY A 205 -2.53 -0.44 -15.03
CA GLY A 205 -1.26 -0.38 -14.32
C GLY A 205 -0.96 -1.62 -13.49
N PHE A 206 0.26 -1.69 -12.98
CA PHE A 206 0.72 -2.79 -12.15
C PHE A 206 1.39 -2.31 -10.87
N ARG A 207 1.05 -2.95 -9.75
CA ARG A 207 1.86 -2.94 -8.55
C ARG A 207 2.79 -4.15 -8.60
N CYS A 208 4.08 -3.91 -8.60
CA CYS A 208 5.08 -4.96 -8.75
C CYS A 208 5.55 -5.40 -7.37
N ASP A 209 5.20 -6.62 -7.02
CA ASP A 209 5.54 -7.28 -5.77
C ASP A 209 7.03 -7.60 -5.70
N ALA A 210 7.66 -7.29 -4.55
CA ALA A 210 9.06 -7.64 -4.26
C ALA A 210 10.00 -7.43 -5.46
N LEU A 211 9.84 -6.31 -6.17
CA LEU A 211 10.43 -6.13 -7.51
C LEU A 211 11.96 -6.13 -7.50
N ASP A 212 12.58 -5.58 -6.48
CA ASP A 212 14.04 -5.54 -6.38
C ASP A 212 14.67 -6.91 -6.09
N PHE A 213 13.87 -7.91 -5.68
CA PHE A 213 14.31 -9.31 -5.53
C PHE A 213 14.51 -10.05 -6.86
N ILE A 214 14.00 -9.54 -8.01
CA ILE A 214 14.22 -10.21 -9.31
C ILE A 214 15.70 -10.20 -9.74
N ALA A 215 16.49 -9.25 -9.24
CA ALA A 215 17.91 -9.11 -9.57
C ALA A 215 18.78 -9.49 -8.37
N LYS A 216 19.13 -10.77 -8.28
CA LYS A 216 20.08 -11.28 -7.29
C LYS A 216 21.51 -11.26 -7.83
N ASP A 217 22.51 -11.12 -6.95
CA ASP A 217 23.93 -11.23 -7.30
C ASP A 217 24.63 -12.10 -6.25
N PHE A 218 24.87 -13.35 -6.61
CA PHE A 218 25.50 -14.31 -5.71
C PHE A 218 26.97 -14.01 -5.45
N ASP A 219 27.67 -13.42 -6.42
CA ASP A 219 29.10 -13.10 -6.30
C ASP A 219 29.33 -11.96 -5.30
N ARG A 220 28.38 -11.02 -5.26
CA ARG A 220 28.39 -9.89 -4.31
C ARG A 220 27.61 -10.17 -3.04
N GLY A 221 26.93 -11.30 -2.94
CA GLY A 221 26.07 -11.63 -1.81
C GLY A 221 24.80 -10.78 -1.71
N LEU A 222 24.29 -10.25 -2.83
CA LEU A 222 23.09 -9.41 -2.88
C LEU A 222 21.86 -10.25 -3.19
N MET A 223 20.92 -10.30 -2.25
CA MET A 223 19.63 -10.98 -2.42
C MET A 223 18.65 -10.12 -3.23
N LEU A 224 18.86 -8.82 -3.28
CA LEU A 224 18.02 -7.85 -3.97
C LEU A 224 18.89 -6.73 -4.58
N SER A 225 18.31 -5.97 -5.50
CA SER A 225 18.94 -4.77 -6.13
C SER A 225 20.29 -5.02 -6.79
N GLY A 226 20.49 -6.22 -7.35
CA GLY A 226 21.68 -6.56 -8.12
C GLY A 226 21.80 -5.73 -9.41
N PRO A 227 22.97 -5.79 -10.08
CA PRO A 227 23.32 -4.88 -11.19
C PRO A 227 22.41 -4.97 -12.41
N HIS A 228 21.70 -6.09 -12.59
CA HIS A 228 20.77 -6.29 -13.71
C HIS A 228 19.34 -5.79 -13.44
N LEU A 229 19.02 -5.25 -12.25
CA LEU A 229 17.68 -4.80 -11.89
C LEU A 229 17.09 -3.86 -12.95
N HIS A 230 17.84 -2.86 -13.35
CA HIS A 230 17.40 -1.87 -14.33
C HIS A 230 17.16 -2.46 -15.73
N GLU A 231 17.94 -3.46 -16.14
CA GLU A 231 17.72 -4.19 -17.39
C GLU A 231 16.37 -4.93 -17.34
N TYR A 232 16.14 -5.65 -16.26
CA TYR A 232 14.92 -6.47 -16.09
C TYR A 232 13.65 -5.62 -16.00
N ILE A 233 13.69 -4.48 -15.31
CA ILE A 233 12.54 -3.57 -15.25
C ILE A 233 12.26 -2.97 -16.64
N ARG A 234 13.29 -2.62 -17.42
CA ARG A 234 13.10 -2.13 -18.80
C ARG A 234 12.56 -3.20 -19.73
N ASP A 235 12.97 -4.46 -19.58
CA ASP A 235 12.36 -5.57 -20.33
C ASP A 235 10.87 -5.65 -20.08
N LEU A 236 10.42 -5.50 -18.83
CA LEU A 236 8.99 -5.53 -18.46
C LEU A 236 8.23 -4.33 -19.02
N PHE A 237 8.68 -3.10 -18.75
CA PHE A 237 7.87 -1.89 -18.90
C PHE A 237 8.38 -0.89 -19.93
N GLY A 238 9.62 -1.04 -20.44
CA GLY A 238 10.17 -0.15 -21.47
C GLY A 238 9.57 -0.34 -22.87
N ARG A 239 8.75 -1.36 -23.08
CA ARG A 239 8.12 -1.68 -24.37
C ARG A 239 6.99 -0.70 -24.70
N GLU A 240 6.84 -0.34 -25.99
CA GLU A 240 5.86 0.66 -26.44
C GLU A 240 4.42 0.37 -26.00
N LYS A 241 4.03 -0.90 -26.00
CA LYS A 241 2.69 -1.37 -25.60
C LYS A 241 2.36 -1.00 -24.16
N VAL A 242 3.34 -1.01 -23.24
CA VAL A 242 3.10 -0.96 -21.79
C VAL A 242 3.75 0.23 -21.07
N ARG A 243 4.68 0.96 -21.72
CA ARG A 243 5.40 2.09 -21.09
C ARG A 243 4.52 3.23 -20.58
N HIS A 244 3.28 3.32 -21.09
CA HIS A 244 2.30 4.33 -20.69
C HIS A 244 1.50 3.95 -19.44
N LEU A 245 1.58 2.68 -19.01
CA LEU A 245 0.85 2.18 -17.85
C LEU A 245 1.37 2.80 -16.55
N PHE A 246 0.49 2.88 -15.57
CA PHE A 246 0.92 3.16 -14.20
C PHE A 246 1.69 1.96 -13.64
N THR A 247 2.88 2.21 -13.11
CA THR A 247 3.69 1.16 -12.48
C THR A 247 4.20 1.63 -11.13
N VAL A 248 4.03 0.80 -10.12
CA VAL A 248 4.52 1.08 -8.77
C VAL A 248 5.25 -0.14 -8.22
N GLY A 249 6.51 0.05 -7.81
CA GLY A 249 7.33 -1.01 -7.25
C GLY A 249 7.21 -1.09 -5.73
N GLU A 250 7.04 -2.29 -5.20
CA GLU A 250 7.42 -2.57 -3.83
C GLU A 250 8.93 -2.86 -3.84
N CYS A 251 9.70 -1.88 -3.35
CA CYS A 251 11.15 -1.95 -3.31
C CYS A 251 11.65 -1.64 -1.90
N GLN A 252 12.60 -2.42 -1.41
CA GLN A 252 13.29 -2.16 -0.14
C GLN A 252 14.63 -1.44 -0.32
N SER A 253 14.87 -0.98 -1.55
CA SER A 253 16.08 -0.34 -1.99
C SER A 253 16.33 1.02 -1.34
N ASP A 254 17.58 1.48 -1.40
CA ASP A 254 17.98 2.79 -0.92
C ASP A 254 17.49 3.94 -1.82
N GLU A 255 17.67 5.17 -1.35
CA GLU A 255 17.24 6.39 -2.04
C GLU A 255 17.87 6.53 -3.44
N GLN A 256 19.13 6.11 -3.62
CA GLN A 256 19.81 6.19 -4.91
C GLN A 256 19.17 5.23 -5.93
N THR A 257 18.91 3.98 -5.51
CA THR A 257 18.25 2.98 -6.35
C THR A 257 16.83 3.43 -6.72
N ILE A 258 16.09 4.03 -5.77
CA ILE A 258 14.76 4.62 -6.04
C ILE A 258 14.84 5.74 -7.07
N CYS A 259 15.82 6.65 -6.96
CA CYS A 259 16.07 7.68 -7.96
C CYS A 259 16.39 7.09 -9.34
N ASP A 260 17.18 6.05 -9.36
CA ASP A 260 17.57 5.40 -10.62
C ASP A 260 16.37 4.71 -11.30
N ILE A 261 15.46 4.09 -10.52
CA ILE A 261 14.27 3.40 -11.03
C ILE A 261 13.20 4.40 -11.50
N CYS A 262 12.88 5.42 -10.69
CA CYS A 262 11.75 6.33 -10.92
C CYS A 262 12.16 7.68 -11.53
N GLY A 263 13.46 7.97 -11.59
CA GLY A 263 13.97 9.25 -12.09
C GLY A 263 13.84 9.42 -13.60
N LYS A 264 13.72 10.66 -14.05
CA LYS A 264 13.58 11.05 -15.47
C LYS A 264 14.63 10.48 -16.41
N THR A 265 15.80 10.13 -15.87
CA THR A 265 16.91 9.57 -16.67
C THR A 265 16.63 8.17 -17.17
N ARG A 266 15.87 7.37 -16.43
CA ARG A 266 15.57 5.97 -16.79
C ARG A 266 14.09 5.73 -17.04
N ASP A 267 13.21 6.37 -16.28
CA ASP A 267 11.75 6.23 -16.38
C ASP A 267 11.29 4.75 -16.43
N GLU A 268 11.86 3.95 -15.55
CA GLU A 268 11.63 2.50 -15.52
C GLU A 268 10.29 2.18 -14.82
N LEU A 269 10.01 2.86 -13.69
CA LEU A 269 8.73 2.84 -13.01
C LEU A 269 8.19 4.26 -12.82
N LYS A 270 6.88 4.38 -12.62
CA LYS A 270 6.23 5.67 -12.37
C LYS A 270 6.26 6.09 -10.91
N SER A 271 6.36 5.12 -9.99
CA SER A 271 6.46 5.36 -8.55
C SER A 271 6.99 4.14 -7.80
N VAL A 272 7.27 4.32 -6.50
CA VAL A 272 7.59 3.25 -5.55
C VAL A 272 6.91 3.49 -4.21
N PHE A 273 6.71 2.43 -3.45
CA PHE A 273 6.41 2.52 -2.02
C PHE A 273 7.67 2.84 -1.23
N GLN A 274 7.55 3.71 -0.25
CA GLN A 274 8.56 3.90 0.79
C GLN A 274 7.99 3.43 2.13
N PHE A 275 8.82 2.83 2.97
CA PHE A 275 8.35 2.12 4.17
C PHE A 275 8.86 2.73 5.49
N GLU A 276 9.62 3.84 5.46
CA GLU A 276 10.24 4.38 6.68
C GLU A 276 9.22 4.77 7.74
N HIS A 277 8.13 5.46 7.33
CA HIS A 277 7.10 5.92 8.27
C HIS A 277 6.34 4.77 8.95
N ILE A 278 6.15 3.64 8.26
CA ILE A 278 5.45 2.47 8.83
C ILE A 278 6.37 1.59 9.70
N ARG A 279 7.69 1.80 9.66
CA ARG A 279 8.64 1.11 10.53
C ARG A 279 8.77 1.76 11.91
N LEU A 280 8.26 2.97 12.09
CA LEU A 280 8.24 3.65 13.37
C LEU A 280 7.39 2.90 14.41
N GLY A 281 7.67 3.13 15.68
CA GLY A 281 6.91 2.54 16.79
C GLY A 281 7.15 1.06 17.03
N ARG A 282 8.21 0.46 16.42
CA ARG A 282 8.57 -0.95 16.62
C ARG A 282 10.08 -1.17 16.52
N SER A 283 10.62 -2.11 17.31
CA SER A 283 11.99 -2.58 17.19
C SER A 283 12.13 -3.72 16.18
N ASP A 284 11.10 -4.53 16.05
CA ASP A 284 10.89 -5.55 15.03
C ASP A 284 9.38 -5.65 14.72
N LYS A 285 8.97 -6.56 13.83
CA LYS A 285 7.58 -6.68 13.39
C LYS A 285 6.59 -6.86 14.54
N TYR A 286 6.96 -7.61 15.57
CA TYR A 286 6.07 -8.04 16.66
C TYR A 286 6.31 -7.30 17.99
N THR A 287 7.33 -6.46 18.07
CA THR A 287 7.72 -5.79 19.32
C THR A 287 7.52 -4.28 19.22
N PRO A 288 6.55 -3.71 19.94
CA PRO A 288 6.34 -2.26 19.97
C PRO A 288 7.55 -1.56 20.62
N ALA A 289 7.87 -0.38 20.10
CA ALA A 289 8.88 0.53 20.62
C ALA A 289 8.32 1.96 20.76
N PRO A 290 8.88 2.79 21.63
CA PRO A 290 8.50 4.19 21.71
C PRO A 290 8.72 4.92 20.40
N TYR A 291 7.86 5.87 20.10
CA TYR A 291 7.97 6.81 18.97
C TYR A 291 7.43 8.19 19.38
N THR A 292 7.63 9.17 18.53
CA THR A 292 7.09 10.53 18.69
C THR A 292 6.46 10.99 17.37
N GLY A 293 5.47 11.90 17.44
CA GLY A 293 4.90 12.52 16.26
C GLY A 293 5.94 13.29 15.43
N ASP A 294 6.98 13.82 16.09
CA ASP A 294 8.09 14.49 15.40
C ASP A 294 8.90 13.55 14.51
N GLU A 295 9.05 12.27 14.89
CA GLU A 295 9.70 11.28 14.03
C GLU A 295 8.86 10.99 12.78
N ILE A 296 7.52 10.89 12.91
CA ILE A 296 6.61 10.77 11.75
C ILE A 296 6.79 11.98 10.83
N ARG A 297 6.72 13.20 11.37
CA ARG A 297 6.95 14.42 10.60
C ARG A 297 8.29 14.39 9.88
N ASN A 298 9.38 14.06 10.56
CA ASN A 298 10.72 14.11 10.00
C ASN A 298 10.86 13.16 8.79
N VAL A 299 10.25 11.97 8.84
CA VAL A 299 10.21 11.05 7.70
C VAL A 299 9.41 11.65 6.54
N LEU A 300 8.25 12.24 6.82
CA LEU A 300 7.42 12.85 5.77
C LEU A 300 8.12 14.05 5.11
N VAL A 301 8.74 14.93 5.90
CA VAL A 301 9.53 16.08 5.39
C VAL A 301 10.67 15.59 4.53
N LYS A 302 11.46 14.62 5.02
CA LYS A 302 12.56 14.00 4.26
C LYS A 302 12.10 13.55 2.87
N TRP A 303 11.00 12.81 2.79
CA TRP A 303 10.51 12.26 1.52
C TRP A 303 9.87 13.33 0.63
N GLN A 304 9.22 14.35 1.19
CA GLN A 304 8.74 15.50 0.40
C GLN A 304 9.89 16.28 -0.24
N ASP A 305 10.95 16.58 0.53
CA ASP A 305 12.13 17.28 0.04
C ASP A 305 12.90 16.44 -1.00
N PHE A 306 13.09 15.15 -0.72
CA PHE A 306 13.77 14.22 -1.61
C PHE A 306 13.05 14.10 -2.97
N THR A 307 11.74 13.86 -2.95
CA THR A 307 10.96 13.73 -4.18
C THR A 307 10.87 15.03 -4.96
N ALA A 308 10.82 16.18 -4.27
CA ALA A 308 10.86 17.49 -4.92
C ALA A 308 12.23 17.77 -5.59
N ALA A 309 13.33 17.41 -4.93
CA ALA A 309 14.69 17.61 -5.46
C ALA A 309 14.97 16.77 -6.71
N HIS A 310 14.35 15.59 -6.81
CA HIS A 310 14.56 14.62 -7.91
C HIS A 310 13.39 14.55 -8.89
N ASP A 311 12.34 15.36 -8.69
CA ASP A 311 11.09 15.37 -9.47
C ASP A 311 10.46 13.97 -9.58
N LEU A 312 10.31 13.33 -8.41
CA LEU A 312 9.71 12.00 -8.27
C LEU A 312 8.30 12.11 -7.68
N ASN A 313 7.50 11.08 -7.95
CA ASN A 313 6.30 10.79 -7.18
C ASN A 313 6.54 9.56 -6.31
N TYR A 314 5.92 9.53 -5.13
CA TYR A 314 5.89 8.35 -4.28
C TYR A 314 4.48 8.11 -3.74
N ILE A 315 4.27 6.94 -3.18
CA ILE A 315 2.96 6.55 -2.69
C ILE A 315 2.73 7.11 -1.28
N LEU A 316 1.59 7.76 -1.11
CA LEU A 316 1.10 8.24 0.18
C LEU A 316 0.16 7.18 0.75
N PHE A 317 0.58 6.46 1.76
CA PHE A 317 -0.22 5.42 2.41
C PHE A 317 0.09 5.34 3.89
N THR A 318 -0.84 4.81 4.67
CA THR A 318 -0.67 4.47 6.08
C THR A 318 -0.86 2.98 6.31
N ASP A 319 -1.73 2.35 5.54
CA ASP A 319 -2.16 0.96 5.69
C ASP A 319 -2.05 0.22 4.36
N ASN A 320 -1.83 -1.09 4.44
CA ASN A 320 -1.93 -2.06 3.35
C ASN A 320 -2.18 -3.47 3.92
N HIS A 321 -2.27 -4.47 3.07
CA HIS A 321 -2.51 -5.86 3.45
C HIS A 321 -1.34 -6.56 4.19
N ASP A 322 -0.18 -5.90 4.32
CA ASP A 322 1.02 -6.44 4.99
C ASP A 322 1.38 -5.74 6.31
N GLN A 323 0.60 -4.73 6.68
CA GLN A 323 0.85 -3.95 7.89
C GLN A 323 -0.41 -3.87 8.76
N PRO A 324 -0.30 -4.02 10.08
CA PRO A 324 -1.39 -3.69 11.00
C PRO A 324 -1.81 -2.23 10.84
N TYR A 325 -3.07 -1.91 11.16
CA TYR A 325 -3.61 -0.55 11.02
C TYR A 325 -2.74 0.49 11.72
N TYR A 326 -2.45 1.58 10.99
CA TYR A 326 -1.56 2.65 11.42
C TYR A 326 -2.06 3.33 12.69
N ILE A 327 -3.38 3.61 12.77
CA ILE A 327 -4.00 4.23 13.94
C ILE A 327 -3.89 3.39 15.21
N SER A 328 -3.77 2.06 15.09
CA SER A 328 -3.58 1.16 16.21
C SER A 328 -2.13 1.08 16.67
N ARG A 329 -1.18 1.28 15.75
CA ARG A 329 0.26 1.22 16.06
C ARG A 329 0.86 2.58 16.40
N LEU A 330 0.50 3.60 15.64
CA LEU A 330 1.09 4.95 15.70
C LEU A 330 0.03 6.01 15.99
N GLY A 331 -1.00 5.66 16.76
CA GLY A 331 -2.09 6.55 17.10
C GLY A 331 -2.83 6.13 18.36
N ASN A 332 -4.13 6.41 18.38
CA ASN A 332 -5.04 6.04 19.47
C ASN A 332 -6.36 5.56 18.87
N ASP A 333 -6.47 4.26 18.67
CA ASP A 333 -7.64 3.61 18.06
C ASP A 333 -8.80 3.37 19.03
N ARG A 334 -8.67 3.81 20.29
CA ARG A 334 -9.68 3.68 21.35
C ARG A 334 -10.39 5.00 21.61
N ALA A 335 -9.79 5.82 22.46
CA ALA A 335 -10.41 7.05 22.94
C ALA A 335 -10.46 8.17 21.89
N LEU A 336 -9.51 8.17 20.94
CA LEU A 336 -9.33 9.22 19.92
C LEU A 336 -9.32 8.65 18.50
N ARG A 337 -10.06 7.55 18.25
CA ARG A 337 -10.07 6.86 16.95
C ARG A 337 -10.47 7.79 15.79
N TYR A 338 -11.54 8.56 15.97
CA TYR A 338 -11.99 9.51 14.94
C TYR A 338 -10.94 10.59 14.70
N GLU A 339 -10.46 11.22 15.77
CA GLU A 339 -9.48 12.30 15.70
C GLU A 339 -8.18 11.82 15.03
N CYS A 340 -7.70 10.64 15.42
CA CYS A 340 -6.49 10.03 14.88
C CYS A 340 -6.63 9.67 13.40
N ALA A 341 -7.68 8.96 13.02
CA ALA A 341 -7.92 8.54 11.63
C ALA A 341 -8.05 9.75 10.69
N THR A 342 -8.75 10.79 11.13
CA THR A 342 -8.99 12.00 10.33
C THR A 342 -7.76 12.90 10.26
N ALA A 343 -6.98 13.01 11.34
CA ALA A 343 -5.71 13.76 11.34
C ALA A 343 -4.73 13.13 10.36
N TYR A 344 -4.56 11.81 10.39
CA TYR A 344 -3.68 11.10 9.46
C TYR A 344 -4.17 11.19 8.01
N ALA A 345 -5.47 11.10 7.76
CA ALA A 345 -6.02 11.29 6.41
C ALA A 345 -5.61 12.64 5.81
N ALA A 346 -5.83 13.75 6.53
CA ALA A 346 -5.45 15.08 6.05
C ALA A 346 -3.93 15.24 5.98
N MET A 347 -3.19 14.76 7.00
CA MET A 347 -1.75 14.89 7.08
C MET A 347 -1.04 14.22 5.91
N PHE A 348 -1.45 13.00 5.53
CA PHE A 348 -0.83 12.24 4.44
C PHE A 348 -1.37 12.63 3.07
N TYR A 349 -2.69 12.64 2.89
CA TYR A 349 -3.28 12.74 1.55
C TYR A 349 -3.34 14.16 0.98
N LEU A 350 -2.93 15.18 1.75
CA LEU A 350 -2.71 16.53 1.23
C LEU A 350 -1.23 16.85 0.93
N LEU A 351 -0.32 15.89 1.09
CA LEU A 351 1.06 15.96 0.60
C LEU A 351 1.15 15.72 -0.92
N ARG A 352 2.30 16.05 -1.53
CA ARG A 352 2.61 15.66 -2.91
C ARG A 352 2.89 14.16 -2.97
N GLY A 353 2.27 13.47 -3.92
CA GLY A 353 2.38 12.03 -4.12
C GLY A 353 1.05 11.44 -4.55
N ILE A 354 0.97 10.13 -4.63
CA ILE A 354 -0.22 9.39 -5.08
C ILE A 354 -0.87 8.71 -3.87
N PRO A 355 -2.06 9.14 -3.43
CA PRO A 355 -2.78 8.48 -2.35
C PRO A 355 -3.12 7.02 -2.65
N PHE A 356 -2.77 6.14 -1.72
CA PHE A 356 -3.22 4.76 -1.67
C PHE A 356 -3.98 4.55 -0.36
N LEU A 357 -5.27 4.30 -0.45
CA LEU A 357 -6.13 3.97 0.67
C LEU A 357 -6.28 2.46 0.73
N TYR A 358 -6.26 1.89 1.91
CA TYR A 358 -6.54 0.48 2.11
C TYR A 358 -7.99 0.27 2.56
N GLU A 359 -8.63 -0.84 2.15
CA GLU A 359 -10.00 -1.17 2.53
C GLU A 359 -10.21 -1.12 4.05
N GLY A 360 -11.29 -0.45 4.46
CA GLY A 360 -11.62 -0.24 5.88
C GLY A 360 -10.97 0.97 6.53
N GLN A 361 -9.91 1.51 5.96
CA GLN A 361 -9.23 2.70 6.47
C GLN A 361 -10.17 3.92 6.48
N GLU A 362 -11.03 4.04 5.48
CA GLU A 362 -11.94 5.15 5.27
C GLU A 362 -13.04 5.28 6.33
N PHE A 363 -13.28 4.24 7.14
CA PHE A 363 -14.16 4.33 8.30
C PHE A 363 -13.44 4.02 9.63
N GLY A 364 -12.10 4.10 9.61
CA GLY A 364 -11.25 4.02 10.79
C GLY A 364 -11.18 2.61 11.38
N SER A 365 -11.05 1.59 10.55
CA SER A 365 -10.75 0.22 11.00
C SER A 365 -9.49 0.19 11.86
N ALA A 366 -9.46 -0.75 12.80
CA ALA A 366 -8.41 -0.87 13.80
C ALA A 366 -8.03 -2.34 14.00
N ASN A 367 -6.87 -2.57 14.60
CA ASN A 367 -6.40 -3.91 14.91
C ASN A 367 -7.42 -4.70 15.73
N SER A 368 -7.50 -5.97 15.42
CA SER A 368 -8.30 -6.94 16.16
C SER A 368 -7.53 -7.50 17.35
N HIS A 369 -8.25 -8.15 18.25
CA HIS A 369 -7.67 -8.84 19.39
C HIS A 369 -8.28 -10.23 19.51
N TYR A 370 -7.45 -11.26 19.52
CA TYR A 370 -7.81 -12.66 19.68
C TYR A 370 -6.86 -13.32 20.65
N ASP A 371 -7.36 -14.35 21.36
CA ASP A 371 -6.61 -15.01 22.43
C ASP A 371 -6.00 -16.35 21.99
N ASP A 372 -6.27 -16.80 20.77
CA ASP A 372 -5.81 -18.08 20.24
C ASP A 372 -5.13 -17.91 18.87
N ILE A 373 -4.02 -18.63 18.68
CA ILE A 373 -3.31 -18.68 17.38
C ILE A 373 -4.19 -19.22 16.25
N ALA A 374 -5.16 -20.06 16.54
CA ALA A 374 -6.11 -20.59 15.56
C ALA A 374 -6.98 -19.50 14.88
N ALA A 375 -7.04 -18.28 15.44
CA ALA A 375 -7.70 -17.14 14.81
C ALA A 375 -6.85 -16.43 13.74
N PHE A 376 -5.62 -16.91 13.49
CA PHE A 376 -4.67 -16.32 12.54
C PHE A 376 -4.34 -17.29 11.41
N ASN A 377 -4.20 -16.74 10.21
CA ASN A 377 -3.84 -17.47 8.98
C ASN A 377 -2.51 -16.99 8.37
N ASP A 378 -2.05 -15.79 8.74
CA ASP A 378 -0.79 -15.22 8.26
C ASP A 378 0.38 -16.18 8.54
N ILE A 379 0.97 -16.73 7.47
CA ILE A 379 2.07 -17.71 7.54
C ILE A 379 3.26 -17.20 8.38
N GLU A 380 3.58 -15.90 8.29
CA GLU A 380 4.66 -15.30 9.05
C GLU A 380 4.36 -15.29 10.55
N SER A 381 3.14 -14.94 10.93
CA SER A 381 2.67 -14.94 12.32
C SER A 381 2.60 -16.35 12.90
N VAL A 382 2.10 -17.31 12.14
CA VAL A 382 2.04 -18.74 12.53
C VAL A 382 3.45 -19.31 12.71
N ASN A 383 4.35 -19.05 11.77
CA ASN A 383 5.76 -19.47 11.87
C ASN A 383 6.44 -18.82 13.07
N TYR A 384 6.19 -17.53 13.31
CA TYR A 384 6.74 -16.83 14.48
C TYR A 384 6.27 -17.48 15.80
N TYR A 385 4.98 -17.82 15.90
CA TYR A 385 4.42 -18.51 17.06
C TYR A 385 5.15 -19.83 17.30
N HIS A 386 5.19 -20.72 16.32
CA HIS A 386 5.79 -22.06 16.47
C HIS A 386 7.30 -22.01 16.71
N ALA A 387 8.01 -21.06 16.12
CA ALA A 387 9.45 -20.87 16.36
C ALA A 387 9.76 -20.42 17.80
N ASN A 388 8.80 -19.80 18.49
CA ASN A 388 8.97 -19.26 19.84
C ASN A 388 8.13 -19.99 20.90
N GLU A 389 7.30 -20.93 20.53
CA GLU A 389 6.55 -21.80 21.44
C GLU A 389 7.51 -22.54 22.37
N GLY A 390 7.21 -22.54 23.65
CA GLY A 390 8.10 -23.09 24.69
C GLY A 390 9.32 -22.22 25.07
N LYS A 391 9.60 -21.14 24.31
CA LYS A 391 10.65 -20.15 24.63
C LYS A 391 10.08 -18.90 25.28
N LYS A 392 8.85 -18.53 24.91
CA LYS A 392 8.09 -17.40 25.44
C LYS A 392 6.76 -17.88 26.04
N PRO A 393 6.18 -17.20 27.04
CA PRO A 393 4.83 -17.47 27.51
C PRO A 393 3.80 -17.29 26.39
N HIS A 394 2.77 -18.15 26.33
CA HIS A 394 1.69 -18.09 25.34
C HIS A 394 1.05 -16.70 25.25
N ASP A 395 0.66 -16.12 26.39
CA ASP A 395 0.01 -14.79 26.41
C ASP A 395 0.90 -13.67 25.85
N LEU A 396 2.24 -13.81 25.98
CA LEU A 396 3.17 -12.86 25.39
C LEU A 396 3.19 -13.02 23.86
N LEU A 397 3.29 -14.25 23.37
CA LEU A 397 3.28 -14.54 21.93
C LEU A 397 2.00 -14.04 21.27
N ILE A 398 0.84 -14.30 21.88
CA ILE A 398 -0.45 -13.83 21.35
C ILE A 398 -0.54 -12.29 21.35
N ARG A 399 -0.03 -11.60 22.37
CA ARG A 399 0.03 -10.13 22.35
C ARG A 399 0.93 -9.59 21.27
N GLU A 400 2.09 -10.21 21.06
CA GLU A 400 3.03 -9.85 19.99
C GLU A 400 2.38 -10.05 18.62
N ILE A 401 1.67 -11.16 18.39
CA ILE A 401 0.97 -11.47 17.15
C ILE A 401 -0.21 -10.49 16.94
N ASN A 402 -1.03 -10.22 17.94
CA ASN A 402 -2.10 -9.20 17.84
C ASN A 402 -1.55 -7.82 17.46
N TYR A 403 -0.32 -7.48 17.89
CA TYR A 403 0.32 -6.22 17.52
C TYR A 403 0.83 -6.22 16.08
N GLY A 404 1.48 -7.30 15.60
CA GLY A 404 2.28 -7.30 14.38
C GLY A 404 1.73 -8.09 13.20
N SER A 405 0.69 -8.94 13.39
CA SER A 405 0.16 -9.80 12.33
C SER A 405 -0.46 -9.01 11.18
N ARG A 406 -0.19 -9.48 9.95
CA ARG A 406 -0.85 -9.02 8.73
C ARG A 406 -2.37 -9.28 8.74
N ASP A 407 -2.84 -10.29 9.48
CA ASP A 407 -4.27 -10.59 9.58
C ASP A 407 -5.09 -9.47 10.22
N ASN A 408 -4.47 -8.51 10.90
CA ASN A 408 -5.19 -7.33 11.38
C ASN A 408 -5.91 -6.57 10.26
N THR A 409 -5.26 -6.46 9.10
CA THR A 409 -5.80 -5.77 7.92
C THR A 409 -6.42 -6.74 6.90
N ARG A 410 -6.19 -8.05 7.04
CA ARG A 410 -6.73 -9.08 6.13
C ARG A 410 -8.10 -9.62 6.56
N ARG A 411 -8.64 -9.16 7.69
CA ARG A 411 -9.96 -9.56 8.16
C ARG A 411 -11.07 -8.97 7.29
N PRO A 412 -12.21 -9.69 7.16
CA PRO A 412 -13.31 -9.26 6.31
C PRO A 412 -13.85 -7.86 6.64
N MET A 413 -14.21 -7.11 5.61
CA MET A 413 -14.80 -5.77 5.72
C MET A 413 -16.14 -5.78 6.45
N ALA A 414 -16.32 -4.86 7.39
CA ALA A 414 -17.58 -4.66 8.09
C ALA A 414 -18.39 -3.52 7.44
N TRP A 415 -19.34 -3.88 6.56
CA TRP A 415 -20.14 -2.94 5.78
C TRP A 415 -21.37 -2.43 6.52
N THR A 416 -21.99 -3.30 7.31
CA THR A 416 -23.25 -3.02 8.01
C THR A 416 -23.11 -3.25 9.52
N ASP A 417 -24.13 -2.90 10.28
CA ASP A 417 -24.21 -3.16 11.71
C ASP A 417 -24.96 -4.47 12.06
N ASP A 418 -25.21 -5.33 11.07
CA ASP A 418 -25.92 -6.60 11.21
C ASP A 418 -24.96 -7.78 11.46
N PRO A 419 -24.84 -8.26 12.71
CA PRO A 419 -23.97 -9.39 13.03
C PRO A 419 -24.49 -10.73 12.49
N ALA A 420 -25.78 -10.84 12.16
CA ALA A 420 -26.37 -12.09 11.66
C ALA A 420 -25.90 -12.41 10.23
N HIS A 421 -25.45 -11.40 9.49
CA HIS A 421 -24.86 -11.53 8.17
C HIS A 421 -23.39 -11.07 8.16
N HIS A 422 -22.65 -11.41 9.21
CA HIS A 422 -21.24 -11.08 9.36
C HIS A 422 -20.92 -9.61 8.98
N PHE A 423 -21.74 -8.69 9.51
CA PHE A 423 -21.64 -7.26 9.25
C PHE A 423 -21.71 -6.89 7.76
N GLY A 424 -22.46 -7.67 6.96
CA GLY A 424 -22.68 -7.44 5.54
C GLY A 424 -21.52 -7.87 4.63
N PHE A 425 -20.57 -8.64 5.16
CA PHE A 425 -19.51 -9.22 4.37
C PHE A 425 -20.00 -10.45 3.60
N THR A 426 -20.64 -11.42 4.29
CA THR A 426 -21.09 -12.71 3.73
C THR A 426 -22.36 -13.19 4.41
N THR A 427 -23.06 -14.11 3.76
CA THR A 427 -24.13 -14.92 4.35
C THR A 427 -23.65 -16.32 4.78
N GLY A 428 -22.44 -16.71 4.40
CA GLY A 428 -21.76 -17.94 4.81
C GLY A 428 -20.82 -17.75 6.00
N GLU A 429 -19.95 -18.72 6.29
CA GLU A 429 -18.92 -18.61 7.32
C GLU A 429 -17.69 -17.88 6.75
N PRO A 430 -17.25 -16.76 7.32
CA PRO A 430 -16.10 -16.02 6.80
C PRO A 430 -14.80 -16.83 6.88
N TRP A 431 -13.93 -16.74 5.88
CA TRP A 431 -12.63 -17.41 5.80
C TRP A 431 -11.66 -17.04 6.94
N LEU A 432 -11.78 -15.85 7.48
CA LEU A 432 -11.16 -15.39 8.73
C LEU A 432 -12.25 -14.82 9.65
N PRO A 433 -12.09 -14.91 10.97
CA PRO A 433 -13.02 -14.25 11.90
C PRO A 433 -13.18 -12.76 11.57
N MET A 434 -14.40 -12.24 11.65
CA MET A 434 -14.68 -10.80 11.52
C MET A 434 -13.82 -9.98 12.49
N PRO A 435 -13.49 -8.71 12.17
CA PRO A 435 -12.76 -7.86 13.11
C PRO A 435 -13.41 -7.90 14.50
N SER A 436 -12.59 -8.07 15.54
CA SER A 436 -13.10 -8.24 16.92
C SER A 436 -13.95 -7.07 17.41
N ARG A 437 -13.85 -5.91 16.75
CA ARG A 437 -14.62 -4.69 17.03
C ARG A 437 -15.63 -4.35 15.93
N ALA A 438 -15.98 -5.28 15.04
CA ALA A 438 -16.93 -5.02 13.94
C ALA A 438 -18.28 -4.47 14.41
N ALA A 439 -18.75 -4.88 15.59
CA ALA A 439 -19.96 -4.32 16.21
C ALA A 439 -19.88 -2.82 16.55
N GLU A 440 -18.67 -2.30 16.77
CA GLU A 440 -18.41 -0.89 17.07
C GLU A 440 -17.94 -0.11 15.85
N ILE A 441 -17.10 -0.75 15.01
CA ILE A 441 -16.41 -0.15 13.87
C ILE A 441 -16.89 -0.86 12.60
N ASN A 442 -17.84 -0.26 11.92
CA ASN A 442 -18.33 -0.67 10.62
C ASN A 442 -18.81 0.56 9.84
N LEU A 443 -18.92 0.44 8.52
CA LEU A 443 -19.26 1.57 7.66
C LEU A 443 -20.64 2.15 7.97
N ALA A 444 -21.65 1.32 8.23
CA ALA A 444 -23.01 1.80 8.51
C ALA A 444 -23.07 2.66 9.77
N ARG A 445 -22.40 2.24 10.84
CA ARG A 445 -22.31 3.02 12.10
C ARG A 445 -21.50 4.29 11.92
N ASP A 446 -20.42 4.23 11.18
CA ASP A 446 -19.62 5.41 10.88
C ASP A 446 -20.45 6.46 10.12
N LEU A 447 -21.18 6.04 9.09
CA LEU A 447 -22.07 6.92 8.32
C LEU A 447 -23.22 7.50 9.14
N ALA A 448 -23.70 6.80 10.16
CA ALA A 448 -24.75 7.28 11.08
C ALA A 448 -24.20 8.25 12.14
N SER A 449 -22.88 8.29 12.36
CA SER A 449 -22.26 9.13 13.38
C SER A 449 -22.12 10.58 12.89
N GLU A 450 -22.27 11.56 13.79
CA GLU A 450 -21.91 12.96 13.52
C GLU A 450 -20.40 13.09 13.21
N LYS A 451 -19.56 12.34 13.94
CA LYS A 451 -18.13 12.20 13.72
C LYS A 451 -17.86 11.01 12.79
N SER A 452 -18.13 11.14 11.50
CA SER A 452 -17.88 10.10 10.50
C SER A 452 -16.49 10.26 9.89
N VAL A 453 -15.66 9.23 10.04
CA VAL A 453 -14.34 9.14 9.41
C VAL A 453 -14.50 9.11 7.90
N TYR A 454 -15.45 8.34 7.37
CA TYR A 454 -15.75 8.24 5.94
C TYR A 454 -16.07 9.61 5.32
N ARG A 455 -16.97 10.39 5.95
CA ARG A 455 -17.30 11.72 5.43
C ARG A 455 -16.08 12.64 5.44
N PHE A 456 -15.22 12.54 6.46
CA PHE A 456 -14.01 13.33 6.50
C PHE A 456 -13.00 12.94 5.41
N TYR A 457 -12.78 11.63 5.17
CA TYR A 457 -11.96 11.13 4.07
C TYR A 457 -12.47 11.67 2.72
N ARG A 458 -13.77 11.60 2.49
CA ARG A 458 -14.38 12.14 1.27
C ARG A 458 -14.10 13.64 1.08
N GLU A 459 -14.15 14.44 2.14
CA GLU A 459 -13.82 15.88 2.06
C GLU A 459 -12.32 16.12 1.82
N VAL A 460 -11.43 15.32 2.43
CA VAL A 460 -9.98 15.36 2.14
C VAL A 460 -9.73 15.08 0.65
N LEU A 461 -10.32 14.03 0.12
CA LEU A 461 -10.14 13.65 -1.30
C LEU A 461 -10.77 14.65 -2.26
N ARG A 462 -11.91 15.26 -1.91
CA ARG A 462 -12.50 16.38 -2.68
C ARG A 462 -11.61 17.61 -2.69
N LEU A 463 -11.05 17.97 -1.52
CA LEU A 463 -10.10 19.08 -1.43
C LEU A 463 -8.89 18.82 -2.32
N ARG A 464 -8.31 17.61 -2.25
CA ARG A 464 -7.20 17.20 -3.12
C ARG A 464 -7.58 17.29 -4.60
N ALA A 465 -8.71 16.74 -5.01
CA ALA A 465 -9.17 16.74 -6.40
C ALA A 465 -9.35 18.15 -6.96
N SER A 466 -9.78 19.11 -6.10
CA SER A 466 -10.06 20.50 -6.47
C SER A 466 -8.89 21.46 -6.29
N SER A 467 -7.69 20.99 -5.89
CA SER A 467 -6.53 21.84 -5.60
C SER A 467 -5.29 21.35 -6.36
N ASP A 468 -4.86 22.11 -7.33
CA ASP A 468 -3.61 21.86 -8.04
C ASP A 468 -2.39 22.11 -7.13
N ALA A 469 -2.51 23.02 -6.18
CA ALA A 469 -1.47 23.22 -5.16
C ALA A 469 -1.24 21.96 -4.31
N VAL A 470 -2.30 21.23 -3.95
CA VAL A 470 -2.16 19.96 -3.21
C VAL A 470 -1.48 18.89 -4.06
N LYS A 471 -1.86 18.76 -5.33
CA LYS A 471 -1.34 17.72 -6.23
C LYS A 471 0.10 17.99 -6.65
N ASP A 472 0.37 19.18 -7.19
CA ASP A 472 1.61 19.49 -7.90
C ASP A 472 2.42 20.64 -7.27
N GLY A 473 1.84 21.35 -6.28
CA GLY A 473 2.47 22.52 -5.66
C GLY A 473 3.76 22.20 -4.89
N ALA A 474 4.55 23.21 -4.64
CA ALA A 474 5.73 23.12 -3.80
C ALA A 474 5.34 22.84 -2.34
N PHE A 475 6.09 21.94 -1.71
CA PHE A 475 5.99 21.65 -0.28
C PHE A 475 6.90 22.59 0.51
N ARG A 476 6.44 23.00 1.70
CA ARG A 476 7.27 23.70 2.68
C ARG A 476 6.87 23.31 4.09
N ASP A 477 7.81 22.83 4.89
CA ASP A 477 7.64 22.64 6.33
C ASP A 477 7.60 24.00 7.01
N LEU A 478 6.52 24.27 7.76
CA LEU A 478 6.27 25.47 8.54
C LEU A 478 6.30 25.20 10.04
N THR A 479 6.61 23.99 10.46
CA THR A 479 6.56 23.55 11.86
C THR A 479 7.54 24.36 12.72
N ARG A 480 7.05 24.89 13.86
CA ARG A 480 7.83 25.66 14.82
C ARG A 480 7.83 25.04 16.21
N THR A 481 6.84 24.22 16.49
CA THR A 481 6.58 23.66 17.83
C THR A 481 6.66 22.14 17.77
N PRO A 482 7.45 21.49 18.64
CA PRO A 482 7.45 20.03 18.74
C PRO A 482 6.06 19.46 19.04
N GLY A 483 5.79 18.23 18.60
CA GLY A 483 4.49 17.59 18.77
C GLY A 483 3.43 18.08 17.79
N SER A 484 3.85 18.79 16.74
CA SER A 484 2.98 19.23 15.64
C SER A 484 3.62 19.01 14.28
N PHE A 485 2.79 19.05 13.24
CA PHE A 485 3.22 19.13 11.85
C PHE A 485 2.41 20.21 11.13
N VAL A 486 3.07 21.25 10.67
CA VAL A 486 2.47 22.35 9.91
C VAL A 486 3.23 22.48 8.59
N TYR A 487 2.52 22.40 7.48
CA TYR A 487 3.14 22.55 6.17
C TYR A 487 2.26 23.33 5.20
N SER A 488 2.87 23.90 4.16
CA SER A 488 2.13 24.48 3.04
C SER A 488 2.35 23.71 1.75
N ARG A 489 1.34 23.81 0.89
CA ARG A 489 1.36 23.41 -0.53
C ARG A 489 1.06 24.65 -1.35
N THR A 490 1.94 25.04 -2.29
CA THR A 490 1.81 26.29 -3.03
C THR A 490 2.02 26.09 -4.53
N LEU A 491 1.07 26.57 -5.34
CA LEU A 491 1.19 26.62 -6.80
C LEU A 491 0.57 27.92 -7.32
N GLY A 492 1.42 28.78 -7.88
CA GLY A 492 0.98 30.13 -8.29
C GLY A 492 0.44 30.93 -7.12
N ASP A 493 -0.81 31.38 -7.23
CA ASP A 493 -1.49 32.14 -6.17
C ASP A 493 -2.24 31.24 -5.15
N GLU A 494 -2.41 29.97 -5.48
CA GLU A 494 -3.06 29.01 -4.58
C GLU A 494 -2.09 28.52 -3.51
N GLU A 495 -2.53 28.60 -2.25
CA GLU A 495 -1.79 28.05 -1.13
C GLU A 495 -2.74 27.37 -0.15
N ILE A 496 -2.38 26.14 0.24
CA ILE A 496 -3.05 25.35 1.27
C ILE A 496 -2.07 25.18 2.44
N ILE A 497 -2.53 25.45 3.67
CA ILE A 497 -1.78 25.16 4.89
C ILE A 497 -2.50 24.06 5.65
N VAL A 498 -1.77 23.03 6.04
CA VAL A 498 -2.25 21.93 6.89
C VAL A 498 -1.54 22.02 8.23
N ALA A 499 -2.30 22.09 9.33
CA ALA A 499 -1.77 22.14 10.69
C ALA A 499 -2.35 20.98 11.50
N VAL A 500 -1.47 20.14 12.07
CA VAL A 500 -1.83 18.92 12.81
C VAL A 500 -1.13 18.92 14.16
N ALA A 501 -1.86 18.60 15.23
CA ALA A 501 -1.31 18.20 16.51
C ALA A 501 -1.19 16.67 16.57
N PHE A 502 -0.13 16.15 17.18
CA PHE A 502 0.00 14.73 17.46
C PHE A 502 -0.69 14.33 18.79
N GLU A 503 -0.18 13.39 19.53
CA GLU A 503 -0.85 12.73 20.67
C GLU A 503 -1.16 13.66 21.87
N LYS A 504 -0.58 14.86 21.91
CA LYS A 504 -0.72 15.78 23.03
C LYS A 504 -1.29 17.12 22.58
N PRO A 505 -1.99 17.83 23.48
CA PRO A 505 -2.39 19.22 23.20
C PRO A 505 -1.14 20.07 22.91
N VAL A 506 -1.24 20.97 21.95
CA VAL A 506 -0.14 21.86 21.55
C VAL A 506 -0.68 23.25 21.26
N SER A 507 0.16 24.28 21.44
CA SER A 507 -0.14 25.66 21.08
C SER A 507 1.09 26.34 20.46
N GLY A 508 0.89 27.47 19.81
CA GLY A 508 1.97 28.19 19.14
C GLY A 508 2.39 27.60 17.80
N ILE A 509 1.46 26.92 17.11
CA ILE A 509 1.80 26.19 15.87
C ILE A 509 1.42 26.94 14.60
N LEU A 510 0.41 27.83 14.65
CA LEU A 510 -0.06 28.52 13.45
C LEU A 510 0.88 29.67 13.04
N PRO A 511 1.07 29.93 11.74
CA PRO A 511 1.73 31.14 11.25
C PRO A 511 1.02 32.41 11.73
N ALA A 512 1.78 33.43 12.11
CA ALA A 512 1.25 34.64 12.76
C ALA A 512 0.31 35.48 11.86
N ASP A 513 0.44 35.38 10.55
CA ASP A 513 -0.30 36.10 9.53
C ASP A 513 -1.50 35.34 8.96
N LEU A 514 -1.80 34.17 9.52
CA LEU A 514 -2.80 33.25 8.96
C LEU A 514 -4.20 33.90 8.91
N THR A 515 -4.61 34.64 9.95
CA THR A 515 -6.00 35.12 10.13
C THR A 515 -6.50 36.08 9.05
N ALA A 516 -5.62 36.92 8.49
CA ALA A 516 -6.01 37.95 7.53
C ALA A 516 -6.07 37.43 6.07
N ALA A 517 -5.20 36.49 5.73
CA ALA A 517 -4.98 36.03 4.35
C ALA A 517 -5.65 34.69 4.02
N TYR A 518 -6.14 33.97 5.01
CA TYR A 518 -6.63 32.59 4.83
C TYR A 518 -8.04 32.38 5.39
N ARG A 519 -8.69 31.34 4.90
CA ARG A 519 -9.96 30.83 5.45
C ARG A 519 -9.83 29.34 5.77
N PRO A 520 -10.47 28.85 6.85
CA PRO A 520 -10.53 27.42 7.11
C PRO A 520 -11.38 26.73 6.05
N VAL A 521 -10.93 25.56 5.59
CA VAL A 521 -11.63 24.76 4.55
C VAL A 521 -11.92 23.33 5.00
N LEU A 522 -11.18 22.81 5.97
CA LEU A 522 -11.41 21.49 6.54
C LEU A 522 -10.91 21.43 7.98
N MET A 523 -11.70 20.84 8.88
CA MET A 523 -11.34 20.62 10.29
C MET A 523 -12.01 19.35 10.79
N ASN A 524 -11.29 18.52 11.55
CA ASN A 524 -11.86 17.31 12.13
C ASN A 524 -12.61 17.54 13.44
N LEU A 525 -12.30 18.60 14.15
CA LEU A 525 -13.03 19.01 15.34
C LEU A 525 -13.74 20.34 15.09
N PRO A 526 -15.03 20.49 15.46
CA PRO A 526 -15.72 21.76 15.35
C PRO A 526 -15.12 22.78 16.33
N THR A 527 -14.92 24.00 15.86
CA THR A 527 -14.42 25.11 16.69
C THR A 527 -15.05 26.43 16.27
N GLU A 528 -15.45 27.24 17.25
CA GLU A 528 -15.90 28.62 17.02
C GLU A 528 -14.73 29.58 16.76
N THR A 529 -13.51 29.14 17.10
CA THR A 529 -12.28 29.92 16.95
C THR A 529 -11.27 29.21 16.05
N PRO A 530 -11.54 29.09 14.73
CA PRO A 530 -10.71 28.30 13.81
C PRO A 530 -9.26 28.80 13.70
N PHE A 531 -8.99 30.02 14.13
CA PHE A 531 -7.65 30.60 14.18
C PHE A 531 -7.04 30.61 15.59
N SER A 532 -7.68 29.98 16.57
CA SER A 532 -7.06 29.73 17.87
C SER A 532 -5.80 28.90 17.69
N ASP A 533 -4.73 29.29 18.36
CA ASP A 533 -3.45 28.58 18.26
C ASP A 533 -3.33 27.42 19.25
N ALA A 534 -4.42 27.04 19.91
CA ALA A 534 -4.51 25.86 20.76
C ALA A 534 -5.16 24.71 19.99
N PHE A 535 -4.50 23.56 19.99
CA PHE A 535 -4.94 22.33 19.34
C PHE A 535 -5.09 21.19 20.34
N SER A 536 -6.15 20.43 20.21
CA SER A 536 -6.36 19.18 20.94
C SER A 536 -5.52 18.03 20.33
N PRO A 537 -5.35 16.89 21.02
CA PRO A 537 -4.68 15.73 20.45
C PRO A 537 -5.34 15.28 19.14
N PHE A 538 -4.53 15.02 18.12
CA PHE A 538 -4.95 14.64 16.77
C PHE A 538 -5.96 15.62 16.14
N GLU A 539 -5.93 16.88 16.51
CA GLU A 539 -6.70 17.91 15.82
C GLU A 539 -5.98 18.31 14.54
N VAL A 540 -6.74 18.38 13.44
CA VAL A 540 -6.26 18.90 12.16
C VAL A 540 -7.13 20.06 11.69
N ARG A 541 -6.49 21.12 11.20
CA ARG A 541 -7.12 22.26 10.53
C ARG A 541 -6.40 22.54 9.22
N VAL A 542 -7.18 22.73 8.17
CA VAL A 542 -6.69 23.04 6.82
C VAL A 542 -7.21 24.41 6.41
N TYR A 543 -6.31 25.25 5.94
CA TYR A 543 -6.60 26.61 5.52
C TYR A 543 -6.25 26.81 4.05
N ARG A 544 -7.05 27.60 3.34
CA ARG A 544 -6.81 28.01 1.96
C ARG A 544 -6.62 29.51 1.91
N LYS A 545 -5.60 29.98 1.21
CA LYS A 545 -5.36 31.39 0.94
C LYS A 545 -6.54 32.01 0.21
N ASN A 546 -6.96 33.18 0.63
CA ASN A 546 -8.03 33.93 -0.04
C ASN A 546 -7.54 34.36 -1.42
N ALA A 547 -8.42 34.33 -2.42
CA ALA A 547 -8.12 34.90 -3.72
C ALA A 547 -7.73 36.38 -3.55
N ALA A 548 -6.73 36.84 -4.29
CA ALA A 548 -6.44 38.26 -4.37
C ALA A 548 -7.69 38.99 -4.92
N GLN A 549 -8.17 39.99 -4.16
CA GLN A 549 -9.30 40.82 -4.60
C GLN A 549 -8.90 41.70 -5.78
#